data_9de8737014129915bc3f4eae790595c9
#
_entry.id   9de8737014129915bc3f4eae790595c9
#
_cell.length_a   1.000
_cell.length_b   1.000
_cell.length_c   1.000
_cell.angle_alpha   90.00
_cell.angle_beta   90.00
_cell.angle_gamma   90.00
#
_symmetry.space_group_name_H-M   'P 1'
#
loop_
_entity.id
_entity.type
_entity.pdbx_description
1 polymer ?
#
loop_
_entity_poly.entity_id
_entity_poly.type
_entity_poly.pdbx_seq_one_letter_code
_entity_poly.pdbx_strand_id
1 'polypeptide(L)'
;MREVAKWASVPVINMQCDVDHPCQTLADLMTIREEFGKDLRDLKIAVSWAYAPSYVKPMSVPQGLIMLMSRYGMNVSLAHPPEYKLMSEPMRLAQENTARSGGKFEVVDNMEEAFTDADIVYPKSWGPEALFGNPEEAMKVADQYHHWICDEAMMA
;
A
#
# COMPACT_ATOMS: atom_id res chain seq x y z
N MET A 1 -1.88 19.41 0.67
CA MET A 1 -2.23 19.48 2.12
C MET A 1 -1.31 20.40 2.94
N ARG A 2 0.01 20.24 2.87
CA ARG A 2 0.95 21.09 3.64
C ARG A 2 0.81 22.58 3.32
N GLU A 3 0.60 22.95 2.05
CA GLU A 3 0.36 24.36 1.67
C GLU A 3 -0.96 24.89 2.24
N VAL A 4 -2.03 24.09 2.22
CA VAL A 4 -3.30 24.46 2.85
C VAL A 4 -3.13 24.72 4.36
N ALA A 5 -2.40 23.82 5.03
CA ALA A 5 -2.16 23.93 6.47
C ALA A 5 -1.35 25.18 6.87
N LYS A 6 -0.47 25.69 5.99
CA LYS A 6 0.30 26.93 6.25
C LYS A 6 -0.59 28.18 6.37
N TRP A 7 -1.71 28.19 5.65
CA TRP A 7 -2.59 29.37 5.56
C TRP A 7 -3.87 29.23 6.37
N ALA A 8 -4.11 28.02 6.93
CA ALA A 8 -5.28 27.77 7.76
C ALA A 8 -5.10 28.32 9.18
N SER A 9 -6.15 28.96 9.69
CA SER A 9 -6.23 29.40 11.10
C SER A 9 -6.85 28.35 12.04
N VAL A 10 -7.19 27.17 11.48
CA VAL A 10 -7.80 26.02 12.18
C VAL A 10 -7.00 24.77 11.90
N PRO A 11 -7.12 23.71 12.72
CA PRO A 11 -6.49 22.43 12.45
C PRO A 11 -6.90 21.86 11.07
N VAL A 12 -5.93 21.35 10.31
CA VAL A 12 -6.15 20.70 9.03
C VAL A 12 -5.87 19.20 9.15
N ILE A 13 -6.89 18.39 8.94
CA ILE A 13 -6.77 16.93 8.96
C ILE A 13 -6.63 16.44 7.52
N ASN A 14 -5.50 15.77 7.23
CA ASN A 14 -5.31 15.12 5.94
C ASN A 14 -6.14 13.85 5.90
N MET A 15 -7.23 13.86 5.17
CA MET A 15 -8.02 12.65 4.95
C MET A 15 -7.46 11.82 3.80
N GLN A 16 -6.94 12.47 2.76
CA GLN A 16 -6.25 11.84 1.63
C GLN A 16 -5.44 12.86 0.85
N CYS A 17 -4.26 12.47 0.40
CA CYS A 17 -3.45 13.16 -0.60
C CYS A 17 -2.71 12.12 -1.45
N ASP A 18 -1.88 12.54 -2.40
CA ASP A 18 -1.17 11.59 -3.30
C ASP A 18 -0.20 10.68 -2.55
N VAL A 19 0.35 11.15 -1.43
CA VAL A 19 1.36 10.42 -0.63
C VAL A 19 0.73 9.49 0.39
N ASP A 20 -0.34 9.91 1.06
CA ASP A 20 -0.87 9.20 2.22
C ASP A 20 -2.40 9.34 2.36
N HIS A 21 -3.01 8.35 2.98
CA HIS A 21 -4.41 8.33 3.40
C HIS A 21 -4.49 7.99 4.91
N PRO A 22 -4.09 8.93 5.80
CA PRO A 22 -3.87 8.60 7.22
C PRO A 22 -5.10 8.04 7.93
N CYS A 23 -6.29 8.55 7.63
CA CYS A 23 -7.53 8.06 8.25
C CYS A 23 -7.84 6.62 7.85
N GLN A 24 -7.59 6.25 6.58
CA GLN A 24 -7.78 4.87 6.11
C GLN A 24 -6.77 3.93 6.78
N THR A 25 -5.50 4.27 6.74
CA THR A 25 -4.46 3.39 7.30
C THR A 25 -4.56 3.24 8.81
N LEU A 26 -5.05 4.26 9.52
CA LEU A 26 -5.37 4.14 10.96
C LEU A 26 -6.58 3.22 11.19
N ALA A 27 -7.61 3.29 10.35
CA ALA A 27 -8.76 2.38 10.42
C ALA A 27 -8.32 0.93 10.17
N ASP A 28 -7.48 0.69 9.16
CA ASP A 28 -6.91 -0.62 8.87
C ASP A 28 -6.10 -1.15 10.07
N LEU A 29 -5.26 -0.30 10.67
CA LEU A 29 -4.51 -0.65 11.88
C LEU A 29 -5.43 -0.98 13.06
N MET A 30 -6.53 -0.25 13.23
CA MET A 30 -7.51 -0.53 14.29
C MET A 30 -8.14 -1.90 14.07
N THR A 31 -8.59 -2.22 12.86
CA THR A 31 -9.15 -3.53 12.51
C THR A 31 -8.15 -4.65 12.75
N ILE A 32 -6.90 -4.50 12.30
CA ILE A 32 -5.85 -5.49 12.54
C ILE A 32 -5.65 -5.72 14.05
N ARG A 33 -5.67 -4.66 14.85
CA ARG A 33 -5.52 -4.78 16.31
C ARG A 33 -6.74 -5.37 17.00
N GLU A 34 -7.92 -5.23 16.46
CA GLU A 34 -9.13 -5.89 16.94
C GLU A 34 -9.08 -7.39 16.70
N GLU A 35 -8.55 -7.82 15.55
CA GLU A 35 -8.45 -9.25 15.18
C GLU A 35 -7.24 -9.95 15.81
N PHE A 36 -6.06 -9.32 15.81
CA PHE A 36 -4.79 -9.95 16.22
C PHE A 36 -4.26 -9.47 17.58
N GLY A 37 -4.91 -8.48 18.19
CA GLY A 37 -4.46 -7.91 19.47
C GLY A 37 -3.49 -6.73 19.29
N LYS A 38 -2.86 -6.34 20.42
CA LYS A 38 -2.05 -5.11 20.47
C LYS A 38 -0.63 -5.27 19.97
N ASP A 39 -0.07 -6.46 20.06
CA ASP A 39 1.29 -6.77 19.59
C ASP A 39 1.19 -7.32 18.17
N LEU A 40 1.66 -6.52 17.22
CA LEU A 40 1.60 -6.83 15.80
C LEU A 40 2.96 -7.29 15.25
N ARG A 41 3.96 -7.43 16.12
CA ARG A 41 5.28 -7.92 15.71
C ARG A 41 5.14 -9.34 15.18
N ASP A 42 5.95 -9.63 14.16
CA ASP A 42 5.98 -10.92 13.46
C ASP A 42 4.79 -11.22 12.55
N LEU A 43 3.66 -10.50 12.66
CA LEU A 43 2.58 -10.62 11.68
C LEU A 43 3.06 -10.19 10.30
N LYS A 44 2.67 -10.97 9.27
CA LYS A 44 2.94 -10.63 7.87
C LYS A 44 1.71 -10.00 7.23
N ILE A 45 1.89 -8.81 6.66
CA ILE A 45 0.91 -8.18 5.78
C ILE A 45 1.43 -8.15 4.35
N ALA A 46 0.66 -8.71 3.42
CA ALA A 46 0.88 -8.63 2.00
C ALA A 46 0.06 -7.49 1.40
N VAL A 47 0.73 -6.46 0.91
CA VAL A 47 0.11 -5.35 0.17
C VAL A 47 0.39 -5.56 -1.31
N SER A 48 -0.63 -5.85 -2.10
CA SER A 48 -0.45 -6.18 -3.51
C SER A 48 -1.24 -5.25 -4.43
N TRP A 49 -0.62 -4.87 -5.55
CA TRP A 49 -1.39 -4.33 -6.65
C TRP A 49 -2.41 -5.39 -7.12
N ALA A 50 -3.57 -4.93 -7.51
CA ALA A 50 -4.60 -5.78 -8.11
C ALA A 50 -5.20 -5.07 -9.32
N TYR A 51 -5.49 -5.84 -10.37
CA TYR A 51 -6.12 -5.34 -11.58
C TYR A 51 -7.47 -4.69 -11.30
N ALA A 52 -7.72 -3.56 -11.94
CA ALA A 52 -9.05 -2.96 -12.03
C ALA A 52 -9.20 -2.23 -13.37
N PRO A 53 -10.39 -2.22 -13.96
CA PRO A 53 -10.65 -1.55 -15.24
C PRO A 53 -10.74 -0.02 -15.07
N SER A 54 -9.75 0.56 -14.40
CA SER A 54 -9.63 1.99 -14.17
C SER A 54 -8.19 2.33 -13.83
N TYR A 55 -7.64 3.31 -14.53
CA TYR A 55 -6.28 3.81 -14.29
C TYR A 55 -6.22 4.87 -13.18
N VAL A 56 -7.35 5.53 -12.88
CA VAL A 56 -7.43 6.63 -11.89
C VAL A 56 -7.67 6.06 -10.49
N LYS A 57 -6.62 5.52 -9.89
CA LYS A 57 -6.64 5.06 -8.50
C LYS A 57 -5.44 5.66 -7.76
N PRO A 58 -5.65 6.25 -6.58
CA PRO A 58 -4.56 6.85 -5.81
C PRO A 58 -3.63 5.81 -5.21
N MET A 59 -2.33 6.14 -5.15
CA MET A 59 -1.29 5.35 -4.48
C MET A 59 -1.26 5.54 -2.97
N SER A 60 -2.01 6.49 -2.44
CA SER A 60 -1.94 6.91 -1.04
C SER A 60 -2.23 5.80 -0.03
N VAL A 61 -3.15 4.88 -0.34
CA VAL A 61 -3.48 3.77 0.57
C VAL A 61 -2.33 2.77 0.69
N PRO A 62 -1.81 2.16 -0.39
CA PRO A 62 -0.68 1.24 -0.25
C PRO A 62 0.56 1.93 0.34
N GLN A 63 0.82 3.19 0.01
CA GLN A 63 1.92 3.97 0.61
C GLN A 63 1.72 4.15 2.11
N GLY A 64 0.53 4.52 2.55
CA GLY A 64 0.20 4.64 3.96
C GLY A 64 0.35 3.31 4.71
N LEU A 65 -0.13 2.20 4.11
CA LEU A 65 -0.01 0.87 4.69
C LEU A 65 1.45 0.46 4.91
N ILE A 66 2.30 0.53 3.88
CA ILE A 66 3.71 0.12 4.04
C ILE A 66 4.44 0.99 5.08
N MET A 67 4.15 2.29 5.14
CA MET A 67 4.75 3.19 6.12
C MET A 67 4.26 2.91 7.55
N LEU A 68 2.96 2.69 7.73
CA LEU A 68 2.39 2.53 9.07
C LEU A 68 2.66 1.13 9.63
N MET A 69 2.41 0.05 8.85
CA MET A 69 2.55 -1.32 9.34
C MET A 69 4.02 -1.67 9.65
N SER A 70 4.96 -1.21 8.82
CA SER A 70 6.39 -1.33 9.11
C SER A 70 6.81 -0.66 10.42
N ARG A 71 6.13 0.43 10.80
CA ARG A 71 6.39 1.15 12.05
C ARG A 71 5.97 0.38 13.29
N TYR A 72 4.97 -0.51 13.15
CA TYR A 72 4.48 -1.39 14.21
C TYR A 72 5.22 -2.75 14.29
N GLY A 73 6.29 -2.91 13.53
CA GLY A 73 7.12 -4.11 13.57
C GLY A 73 6.58 -5.28 12.78
N MET A 74 5.58 -5.05 11.93
CA MET A 74 5.05 -6.07 11.04
C MET A 74 6.04 -6.39 9.91
N ASN A 75 5.96 -7.60 9.38
CA ASN A 75 6.62 -8.00 8.14
C ASN A 75 5.73 -7.57 6.97
N VAL A 76 6.21 -6.65 6.16
CA VAL A 76 5.45 -6.07 5.04
C VAL A 76 6.03 -6.59 3.74
N SER A 77 5.23 -7.32 2.96
CA SER A 77 5.55 -7.77 1.60
C SER A 77 4.74 -6.95 0.60
N LEU A 78 5.41 -6.20 -0.26
CA LEU A 78 4.79 -5.37 -1.28
C LEU A 78 4.95 -6.02 -2.66
N ALA A 79 3.82 -6.31 -3.34
CA ALA A 79 3.83 -6.87 -4.68
C ALA A 79 3.19 -5.90 -5.69
N HIS A 80 3.85 -5.69 -6.82
CA HIS A 80 3.30 -4.89 -7.91
C HIS A 80 4.02 -5.17 -9.23
N PRO A 81 3.35 -5.00 -10.39
CA PRO A 81 4.03 -5.00 -11.68
C PRO A 81 5.06 -3.86 -11.79
N PRO A 82 6.07 -3.97 -12.66
CA PRO A 82 7.18 -3.01 -12.75
C PRO A 82 6.77 -1.54 -12.93
N GLU A 83 5.66 -1.28 -13.61
CA GLU A 83 5.17 0.07 -13.90
C GLU A 83 4.43 0.71 -12.72
N TYR A 84 3.99 -0.11 -11.75
CA TYR A 84 3.16 0.32 -10.62
C TYR A 84 3.95 0.56 -9.34
N LYS A 85 5.22 0.98 -9.49
CA LYS A 85 6.07 1.35 -8.34
C LYS A 85 5.43 2.47 -7.53
N LEU A 86 5.56 2.35 -6.22
CA LEU A 86 5.18 3.42 -5.30
C LEU A 86 6.26 4.52 -5.26
N MET A 87 5.92 5.68 -4.76
CA MET A 87 6.85 6.81 -4.63
C MET A 87 8.05 6.44 -3.76
N SER A 88 9.21 6.99 -4.09
CA SER A 88 10.47 6.68 -3.42
C SER A 88 10.49 7.02 -1.94
N GLU A 89 9.83 8.10 -1.54
CA GLU A 89 9.83 8.55 -0.13
C GLU A 89 9.06 7.60 0.80
N PRO A 90 7.82 7.15 0.51
CA PRO A 90 7.15 6.11 1.28
C PRO A 90 7.95 4.80 1.36
N MET A 91 8.60 4.38 0.27
CA MET A 91 9.44 3.18 0.24
C MET A 91 10.64 3.32 1.18
N ARG A 92 11.33 4.46 1.14
CA ARG A 92 12.45 4.77 2.04
C ARG A 92 12.01 4.78 3.50
N LEU A 93 10.87 5.40 3.80
CA LEU A 93 10.31 5.46 5.16
C LEU A 93 9.92 4.07 5.69
N ALA A 94 9.36 3.20 4.84
CA ALA A 94 9.06 1.82 5.23
C ALA A 94 10.33 1.05 5.62
N GLN A 95 11.41 1.17 4.84
CA GLN A 95 12.71 0.57 5.17
C GLN A 95 13.30 1.11 6.47
N GLU A 96 13.25 2.43 6.69
CA GLU A 96 13.73 3.03 7.94
C GLU A 96 12.91 2.61 9.15
N ASN A 97 11.60 2.49 8.99
CA ASN A 97 10.71 2.03 10.06
C ASN A 97 11.03 0.59 10.46
N THR A 98 11.21 -0.33 9.50
CA THR A 98 11.57 -1.72 9.82
C THR A 98 12.92 -1.83 10.52
N ALA A 99 13.90 -1.02 10.12
CA ALA A 99 15.20 -0.97 10.80
C ALA A 99 15.10 -0.55 12.28
N ARG A 100 14.07 0.23 12.64
CA ARG A 100 13.82 0.70 14.01
C ARG A 100 12.90 -0.22 14.79
N SER A 101 11.93 -0.83 14.14
CA SER A 101 10.88 -1.63 14.77
C SER A 101 11.23 -3.12 14.90
N GLY A 102 12.18 -3.61 14.12
CA GLY A 102 12.57 -5.02 14.05
C GLY A 102 11.78 -5.87 13.05
N GLY A 103 10.80 -5.28 12.34
CA GLY A 103 10.07 -5.95 11.27
C GLY A 103 10.89 -6.09 9.97
N LYS A 104 10.23 -6.53 8.91
CA LYS A 104 10.83 -6.65 7.57
C LYS A 104 10.03 -5.84 6.55
N PHE A 105 10.69 -5.37 5.51
CA PHE A 105 10.05 -4.79 4.33
C PHE A 105 10.72 -5.32 3.08
N GLU A 106 9.95 -5.94 2.22
CA GLU A 106 10.41 -6.50 0.95
C GLU A 106 9.47 -6.12 -0.19
N VAL A 107 10.01 -6.13 -1.40
CA VAL A 107 9.24 -5.96 -2.63
C VAL A 107 9.42 -7.22 -3.45
N VAL A 108 8.33 -7.81 -3.90
CA VAL A 108 8.29 -9.04 -4.69
C VAL A 108 7.55 -8.82 -6.01
N ASP A 109 7.80 -9.68 -6.98
CA ASP A 109 7.34 -9.48 -8.36
C ASP A 109 5.97 -10.10 -8.67
N ASN A 110 5.36 -10.82 -7.70
CA ASN A 110 4.09 -11.50 -7.91
C ASN A 110 3.27 -11.61 -6.62
N MET A 111 1.95 -11.84 -6.77
CA MET A 111 1.01 -11.95 -5.66
C MET A 111 1.24 -13.22 -4.83
N GLU A 112 1.52 -14.35 -5.45
CA GLU A 112 1.68 -15.65 -4.76
C GLU A 112 2.80 -15.58 -3.73
N GLU A 113 3.94 -15.02 -4.10
CA GLU A 113 5.07 -14.84 -3.21
C GLU A 113 4.74 -13.91 -2.04
N ALA A 114 4.04 -12.80 -2.33
CA ALA A 114 3.59 -11.87 -1.29
C ALA A 114 2.63 -12.54 -0.30
N PHE A 115 1.67 -13.33 -0.81
CA PHE A 115 0.59 -13.92 -0.02
C PHE A 115 1.01 -15.17 0.75
N THR A 116 2.08 -15.86 0.32
CA THR A 116 2.60 -17.02 1.03
C THR A 116 2.86 -16.68 2.50
N ASP A 117 2.25 -17.43 3.41
CA ASP A 117 2.34 -17.26 4.88
C ASP A 117 1.92 -15.86 5.36
N ALA A 118 1.07 -15.14 4.63
CA ALA A 118 0.56 -13.84 5.07
C ALA A 118 -0.63 -14.00 6.04
N ASP A 119 -0.55 -13.31 7.19
CA ASP A 119 -1.67 -13.22 8.14
C ASP A 119 -2.76 -12.25 7.62
N ILE A 120 -2.35 -11.24 6.84
CA ILE A 120 -3.23 -10.21 6.28
C ILE A 120 -2.90 -10.00 4.80
N VAL A 121 -3.93 -10.04 3.97
CA VAL A 121 -3.83 -9.82 2.52
C VAL A 121 -4.60 -8.54 2.15
N TYR A 122 -3.93 -7.59 1.50
CA TYR A 122 -4.51 -6.30 1.12
C TYR A 122 -4.33 -6.04 -0.39
N PRO A 123 -5.19 -6.62 -1.23
CA PRO A 123 -5.17 -6.36 -2.67
C PRO A 123 -5.80 -5.01 -2.97
N LYS A 124 -5.09 -4.13 -3.67
CA LYS A 124 -5.52 -2.76 -3.98
C LYS A 124 -5.05 -2.34 -5.35
N SER A 125 -5.93 -1.78 -6.16
CA SER A 125 -5.55 -1.16 -7.42
C SER A 125 -5.02 0.26 -7.21
N TRP A 126 -3.96 0.63 -7.93
CA TRP A 126 -3.48 2.02 -8.04
C TRP A 126 -2.92 2.29 -9.43
N GLY A 127 -2.89 3.55 -9.84
CA GLY A 127 -2.36 3.96 -11.13
C GLY A 127 -0.84 4.08 -11.14
N PRO A 128 -0.17 3.90 -12.29
CA PRO A 128 1.26 4.11 -12.42
C PRO A 128 1.59 5.62 -12.43
N GLU A 129 2.48 6.05 -11.55
CA GLU A 129 2.86 7.47 -11.40
C GLU A 129 3.33 8.09 -12.73
N ALA A 130 4.13 7.35 -13.49
CA ALA A 130 4.70 7.81 -14.76
C ALA A 130 3.65 8.10 -15.84
N LEU A 131 2.43 7.58 -15.70
CA LEU A 131 1.36 7.72 -16.69
C LEU A 131 0.18 8.57 -16.16
N PHE A 132 0.36 9.29 -15.07
CA PHE A 132 -0.64 10.22 -14.58
C PHE A 132 -0.90 11.32 -15.64
N GLY A 133 -2.17 11.44 -16.05
CA GLY A 133 -2.58 12.35 -17.13
C GLY A 133 -2.59 11.73 -18.53
N ASN A 134 -2.17 10.47 -18.69
CA ASN A 134 -2.28 9.72 -19.94
C ASN A 134 -3.14 8.45 -19.78
N PRO A 135 -4.49 8.59 -19.80
CA PRO A 135 -5.41 7.48 -19.53
C PRO A 135 -5.31 6.35 -20.54
N GLU A 136 -5.11 6.68 -21.81
CA GLU A 136 -5.08 5.66 -22.88
C GLU A 136 -3.88 4.72 -22.72
N GLU A 137 -2.72 5.27 -22.42
CA GLU A 137 -1.50 4.48 -22.23
C GLU A 137 -1.56 3.70 -20.90
N ALA A 138 -2.08 4.31 -19.84
CA ALA A 138 -2.28 3.64 -18.57
C ALA A 138 -3.22 2.43 -18.67
N MET A 139 -4.27 2.51 -19.50
CA MET A 139 -5.15 1.37 -19.77
C MET A 139 -4.45 0.26 -20.54
N LYS A 140 -3.66 0.59 -21.57
CA LYS A 140 -2.88 -0.42 -22.31
C LYS A 140 -1.88 -1.16 -21.41
N VAL A 141 -1.28 -0.45 -20.47
CA VAL A 141 -0.38 -1.07 -19.48
C VAL A 141 -1.19 -1.96 -18.55
N ALA A 142 -2.32 -1.51 -18.03
CA ALA A 142 -3.17 -2.31 -17.15
C ALA A 142 -3.64 -3.61 -17.81
N ASP A 143 -3.99 -3.55 -19.10
CA ASP A 143 -4.47 -4.71 -19.87
C ASP A 143 -3.43 -5.85 -19.99
N GLN A 144 -2.17 -5.60 -19.70
CA GLN A 144 -1.13 -6.65 -19.66
C GLN A 144 -1.18 -7.47 -18.37
N TYR A 145 -1.87 -6.97 -17.34
CA TYR A 145 -1.85 -7.50 -15.97
C TYR A 145 -3.22 -8.00 -15.48
N HIS A 146 -4.08 -8.46 -16.39
CA HIS A 146 -5.40 -9.04 -16.02
C HIS A 146 -5.29 -10.22 -15.04
N HIS A 147 -4.15 -10.92 -15.03
CA HIS A 147 -3.90 -12.05 -14.13
C HIS A 147 -3.58 -11.63 -12.68
N TRP A 148 -3.39 -10.34 -12.41
CA TRP A 148 -3.24 -9.85 -11.05
C TRP A 148 -4.59 -9.72 -10.34
N ILE A 149 -5.19 -10.86 -10.06
CA ILE A 149 -6.50 -10.98 -9.42
C ILE A 149 -6.33 -11.81 -8.15
N CYS A 150 -6.79 -11.27 -7.02
CA CYS A 150 -6.93 -12.00 -5.79
C CYS A 150 -8.26 -12.75 -5.82
N ASP A 151 -8.22 -13.98 -6.27
CA ASP A 151 -9.37 -14.87 -6.35
C ASP A 151 -9.33 -15.97 -5.28
N GLU A 152 -10.32 -16.87 -5.32
CA GLU A 152 -10.46 -17.96 -4.37
C GLU A 152 -9.28 -18.93 -4.39
N ALA A 153 -8.69 -19.18 -5.58
CA ALA A 153 -7.53 -20.04 -5.73
C ALA A 153 -6.26 -19.42 -5.11
N MET A 154 -6.13 -18.09 -5.20
CA MET A 154 -5.03 -17.35 -4.62
C MET A 154 -5.10 -17.30 -3.08
N MET A 155 -6.30 -17.42 -2.51
CA MET A 155 -6.55 -17.33 -1.06
C MET A 155 -6.65 -18.70 -0.37
N ALA A 156 -6.60 -19.81 -1.13
CA ALA A 156 -6.68 -21.18 -0.60
C ALA A 156 -5.32 -21.67 -0.09
#